data_c4db353d0f337bd1f6423f355b1c0b6b
#
_entry.id   c4db353d0f337bd1f6423f355b1c0b6b
#
_cell.length_a   1.000
_cell.length_b   1.000
_cell.length_c   1.000
_cell.angle_alpha   90.00
_cell.angle_beta   90.00
_cell.angle_gamma   90.00
#
_symmetry.space_group_name_H-M   'P 1'
#
loop_
_entity.id
_entity.type
_entity.pdbx_description
1 polymer ?
#
loop_
_entity_poly.entity_id
_entity_poly.type
_entity_poly.pdbx_seq_one_letter_code
_entity_poly.pdbx_strand_id
1 'polypeptide(L)'
;DFELAANDFYFGLQEVSQYIDMNSDIAFGSGTNDVSDGSYLAPVNSDDWDNPWKFVQSTSYLLKKAEESGLSDEEIGRWKAEAHFFRAYNYWKLVKTYGGVPKIDIPLNTSSEELYTPRSSQQEIIDFIIEDLDKAIPLLPKQSGLTAEELGRTTQGAALALKARAALFEGTWQKYHGMADAGKYLDLAIQAAQAIVDSKEYELYREKGELSYKYLHILEGDDSKEVLLARRYYKLRATHNWTRELLLGAMVPTKNLADVYLCTDGLPIDKSKLFKGFQTQTSEFENRDSRM
;
A
#
# COMPACT_ATOMS: atom_id res chain seq x y z
N ASP A 1 16.14 -22.86 -0.38
CA ASP A 1 14.81 -23.01 -0.97
C ASP A 1 13.78 -22.01 -0.40
N PHE A 2 13.86 -21.63 0.89
CA PHE A 2 12.93 -20.63 1.51
C PHE A 2 13.06 -19.24 0.86
N GLU A 3 14.27 -18.80 0.56
CA GLU A 3 14.50 -17.53 -0.14
C GLU A 3 13.84 -17.49 -1.51
N LEU A 4 13.99 -18.55 -2.30
CA LEU A 4 13.38 -18.62 -3.63
C LEU A 4 11.86 -18.58 -3.56
N ALA A 5 11.27 -19.26 -2.57
CA ALA A 5 9.83 -19.21 -2.33
C ALA A 5 9.36 -17.81 -1.89
N ALA A 6 10.14 -17.14 -1.03
CA ALA A 6 9.84 -15.78 -0.59
C ALA A 6 9.95 -14.73 -1.72
N ASN A 7 10.82 -14.94 -2.71
CA ASN A 7 10.93 -14.06 -3.88
C ASN A 7 9.62 -13.98 -4.67
N ASP A 8 8.85 -15.06 -4.72
CA ASP A 8 7.57 -15.11 -5.43
C ASP A 8 6.51 -14.20 -4.80
N PHE A 9 6.57 -13.94 -3.49
CA PHE A 9 5.61 -13.09 -2.80
C PHE A 9 5.60 -11.65 -3.29
N TYR A 10 6.73 -11.14 -3.79
CA TYR A 10 6.86 -9.77 -4.30
C TYR A 10 6.04 -9.52 -5.57
N PHE A 11 5.66 -10.56 -6.32
CA PHE A 11 4.70 -10.43 -7.42
C PHE A 11 3.29 -10.08 -6.92
N GLY A 12 3.00 -10.31 -5.63
CA GLY A 12 1.76 -9.90 -4.98
C GLY A 12 1.66 -8.41 -4.67
N LEU A 13 2.76 -7.64 -4.75
CA LEU A 13 2.73 -6.20 -4.58
C LEU A 13 1.87 -5.55 -5.66
N GLN A 14 1.08 -4.57 -5.26
CA GLN A 14 0.18 -3.86 -6.16
C GLN A 14 0.97 -3.18 -7.29
N GLU A 15 0.54 -3.40 -8.51
CA GLU A 15 1.05 -2.67 -9.67
C GLU A 15 0.54 -1.24 -9.68
N VAL A 16 1.31 -0.36 -10.30
CA VAL A 16 0.84 0.98 -10.60
C VAL A 16 -0.33 0.89 -11.60
N SER A 17 -1.43 1.55 -11.28
CA SER A 17 -2.63 1.57 -12.13
C SER A 17 -3.14 2.99 -12.26
N GLN A 18 -3.28 3.44 -13.51
CA GLN A 18 -3.86 4.74 -13.84
C GLN A 18 -5.38 4.79 -13.63
N TYR A 19 -6.03 3.64 -13.54
CA TYR A 19 -7.50 3.57 -13.49
C TYR A 19 -8.08 3.81 -12.11
N ILE A 20 -7.30 3.69 -11.04
CA ILE A 20 -7.79 3.84 -9.67
C ILE A 20 -8.28 5.26 -9.40
N ASP A 21 -7.56 6.27 -9.87
CA ASP A 21 -7.90 7.67 -9.65
C ASP A 21 -9.19 8.10 -10.39
N MET A 22 -9.51 7.41 -11.48
CA MET A 22 -10.78 7.63 -12.22
C MET A 22 -12.02 7.13 -11.48
N ASN A 23 -11.85 6.32 -10.42
CA ASN A 23 -12.93 5.90 -9.53
C ASN A 23 -13.33 7.00 -8.53
N SER A 24 -12.78 8.19 -8.66
CA SER A 24 -13.02 9.33 -7.76
C SER A 24 -13.20 10.61 -8.56
N ASP A 25 -13.31 11.76 -7.88
CA ASP A 25 -13.47 13.08 -8.48
C ASP A 25 -12.14 13.78 -8.85
N ILE A 26 -10.97 13.07 -8.67
CA ILE A 26 -9.67 13.70 -8.93
C ILE A 26 -9.15 13.49 -10.34
N ALA A 27 -9.64 12.49 -11.07
CA ALA A 27 -9.24 12.21 -12.44
C ALA A 27 -10.42 11.72 -13.28
N PHE A 28 -10.31 11.87 -14.60
CA PHE A 28 -11.23 11.26 -15.54
C PHE A 28 -10.48 10.78 -16.81
N GLY A 29 -11.09 9.81 -17.49
CA GLY A 29 -10.58 9.25 -18.73
C GLY A 29 -11.42 9.63 -19.94
N SER A 30 -11.15 9.01 -21.07
CA SER A 30 -11.87 9.24 -22.33
C SER A 30 -13.31 8.67 -22.38
N GLY A 31 -13.70 7.87 -21.37
CA GLY A 31 -15.03 7.26 -21.28
C GLY A 31 -15.65 7.40 -19.90
N THR A 32 -16.88 6.93 -19.76
CA THR A 32 -17.57 6.83 -18.47
C THR A 32 -16.85 5.83 -17.56
N ASN A 33 -16.92 6.07 -16.25
CA ASN A 33 -16.41 5.14 -15.23
C ASN A 33 -17.58 4.68 -14.37
N ASP A 34 -17.83 3.38 -14.36
CA ASP A 34 -18.99 2.78 -13.70
C ASP A 34 -19.04 3.04 -12.19
N VAL A 35 -17.88 3.20 -11.54
CA VAL A 35 -17.82 3.53 -10.10
C VAL A 35 -18.22 4.99 -9.90
N SER A 36 -17.68 5.92 -10.71
CA SER A 36 -17.94 7.35 -10.59
C SER A 36 -19.38 7.73 -11.00
N ASP A 37 -19.98 7.03 -11.95
CA ASP A 37 -21.36 7.27 -12.39
C ASP A 37 -22.42 6.45 -11.62
N GLY A 38 -21.97 5.55 -10.73
CA GLY A 38 -22.85 4.74 -9.87
C GLY A 38 -23.50 3.55 -10.59
N SER A 39 -23.05 3.18 -11.79
CA SER A 39 -23.58 2.03 -12.55
C SER A 39 -22.81 0.73 -12.27
N TYR A 40 -21.80 0.74 -11.41
CA TYR A 40 -20.97 -0.43 -11.11
C TYR A 40 -21.80 -1.61 -10.61
N LEU A 41 -21.64 -2.73 -11.29
CA LEU A 41 -22.19 -4.02 -10.88
C LEU A 41 -21.05 -4.94 -10.45
N ALA A 42 -21.16 -5.49 -9.23
CA ALA A 42 -20.16 -6.43 -8.73
C ALA A 42 -20.02 -7.64 -9.67
N PRO A 43 -18.83 -7.93 -10.20
CA PRO A 43 -18.62 -9.06 -11.10
C PRO A 43 -18.73 -10.39 -10.32
N VAL A 44 -19.06 -11.46 -11.02
CA VAL A 44 -19.09 -12.83 -10.46
C VAL A 44 -17.70 -13.32 -10.12
N ASN A 45 -16.68 -12.94 -10.93
CA ASN A 45 -15.27 -13.25 -10.71
C ASN A 45 -14.48 -11.95 -10.66
N SER A 46 -13.49 -11.86 -9.79
CA SER A 46 -12.66 -10.67 -9.63
C SER A 46 -11.22 -11.04 -9.30
N ASP A 47 -10.28 -10.48 -10.05
CA ASP A 47 -8.85 -10.60 -9.75
C ASP A 47 -8.50 -9.99 -8.38
N ASP A 48 -9.26 -9.01 -7.90
CA ASP A 48 -9.10 -8.43 -6.56
C ASP A 48 -9.46 -9.41 -5.44
N TRP A 49 -10.26 -10.43 -5.75
CA TRP A 49 -10.54 -11.56 -4.87
C TRP A 49 -9.54 -12.69 -5.09
N ASP A 50 -9.36 -13.16 -6.32
CA ASP A 50 -8.64 -14.39 -6.62
C ASP A 50 -7.13 -14.26 -6.38
N ASN A 51 -6.52 -13.13 -6.78
CA ASN A 51 -5.07 -12.97 -6.69
C ASN A 51 -4.55 -12.92 -5.25
N PRO A 52 -5.16 -12.17 -4.29
CA PRO A 52 -4.72 -12.23 -2.90
C PRO A 52 -4.73 -13.63 -2.30
N TRP A 53 -5.75 -14.45 -2.62
CA TRP A 53 -5.85 -15.82 -2.10
C TRP A 53 -4.72 -16.73 -2.57
N LYS A 54 -4.20 -16.54 -3.80
CA LYS A 54 -3.01 -17.27 -4.28
C LYS A 54 -1.81 -17.03 -3.38
N PHE A 55 -1.60 -15.77 -2.97
CA PHE A 55 -0.48 -15.42 -2.10
C PHE A 55 -0.73 -15.80 -0.63
N VAL A 56 -1.97 -15.73 -0.13
CA VAL A 56 -2.32 -16.30 1.18
C VAL A 56 -1.99 -17.78 1.23
N GLN A 57 -2.31 -18.53 0.17
CA GLN A 57 -1.98 -19.96 0.05
C GLN A 57 -0.47 -20.19 0.05
N SER A 58 0.29 -19.45 -0.79
CA SER A 58 1.74 -19.63 -0.93
C SER A 58 2.49 -19.26 0.36
N THR A 59 2.08 -18.17 1.03
CA THR A 59 2.69 -17.75 2.30
C THR A 59 2.37 -18.73 3.44
N SER A 60 1.14 -19.21 3.53
CA SER A 60 0.75 -20.22 4.53
C SER A 60 1.48 -21.55 4.29
N TYR A 61 1.72 -21.91 3.02
CA TYR A 61 2.52 -23.10 2.68
C TYR A 61 3.98 -22.96 3.13
N LEU A 62 4.62 -21.79 2.89
CA LEU A 62 5.97 -21.54 3.36
C LEU A 62 6.05 -21.61 4.88
N LEU A 63 5.11 -20.98 5.62
CA LEU A 63 5.07 -21.01 7.08
C LEU A 63 4.94 -22.44 7.61
N LYS A 64 4.06 -23.25 7.04
CA LYS A 64 3.94 -24.66 7.38
C LYS A 64 5.24 -25.43 7.13
N LYS A 65 5.89 -25.21 5.99
CA LYS A 65 7.17 -25.87 5.67
C LYS A 65 8.30 -25.41 6.59
N ALA A 66 8.29 -24.17 7.03
CA ALA A 66 9.23 -23.66 8.03
C ALA A 66 9.07 -24.38 9.37
N GLU A 67 7.84 -24.57 9.85
CA GLU A 67 7.55 -25.33 11.07
C GLU A 67 7.99 -26.81 10.95
N GLU A 68 7.71 -27.45 9.81
CA GLU A 68 8.08 -28.85 9.56
C GLU A 68 9.60 -29.07 9.39
N SER A 69 10.36 -28.02 9.07
CA SER A 69 11.80 -28.12 8.76
C SER A 69 12.65 -28.33 10.01
N GLY A 70 12.20 -27.88 11.18
CA GLY A 70 12.96 -27.86 12.42
C GLY A 70 14.15 -26.90 12.42
N LEU A 71 14.27 -26.02 11.43
CA LEU A 71 15.31 -24.99 11.36
C LEU A 71 15.01 -23.84 12.32
N SER A 72 16.06 -23.20 12.83
CA SER A 72 15.97 -22.10 13.78
C SER A 72 15.58 -20.78 13.10
N ASP A 73 15.18 -19.78 13.91
CA ASP A 73 14.91 -18.45 13.38
C ASP A 73 16.19 -17.73 12.93
N GLU A 74 17.37 -18.10 13.38
CA GLU A 74 18.65 -17.61 12.85
C GLU A 74 18.86 -18.06 11.40
N GLU A 75 18.36 -19.24 11.02
CA GLU A 75 18.54 -19.82 9.69
C GLU A 75 17.45 -19.36 8.70
N ILE A 76 16.19 -19.30 9.11
CA ILE A 76 15.06 -19.06 8.20
C ILE A 76 14.08 -17.97 8.68
N GLY A 77 14.35 -17.33 9.82
CA GLY A 77 13.42 -16.37 10.45
C GLY A 77 13.06 -15.21 9.52
N ARG A 78 14.00 -14.73 8.71
CA ARG A 78 13.74 -13.69 7.71
C ARG A 78 12.67 -14.12 6.71
N TRP A 79 12.76 -15.32 6.19
CA TRP A 79 11.81 -15.84 5.18
C TRP A 79 10.43 -16.11 5.77
N LYS A 80 10.39 -16.56 7.04
CA LYS A 80 9.15 -16.64 7.83
C LYS A 80 8.52 -15.26 8.00
N ALA A 81 9.33 -14.26 8.32
CA ALA A 81 8.85 -12.89 8.50
C ALA A 81 8.31 -12.29 7.21
N GLU A 82 8.97 -12.52 6.07
CA GLU A 82 8.45 -12.11 4.76
C GLU A 82 7.12 -12.81 4.45
N ALA A 83 6.97 -14.09 4.78
CA ALA A 83 5.71 -14.82 4.59
C ALA A 83 4.58 -14.24 5.46
N HIS A 84 4.84 -13.93 6.73
CA HIS A 84 3.87 -13.25 7.60
C HIS A 84 3.51 -11.86 7.06
N PHE A 85 4.49 -11.06 6.65
CA PHE A 85 4.24 -9.75 6.06
C PHE A 85 3.36 -9.84 4.81
N PHE A 86 3.68 -10.74 3.86
CA PHE A 86 2.91 -10.85 2.61
C PHE A 86 1.54 -11.49 2.82
N ARG A 87 1.37 -12.36 3.82
CA ARG A 87 0.04 -12.83 4.21
C ARG A 87 -0.82 -11.69 4.74
N ALA A 88 -0.28 -10.90 5.68
CA ALA A 88 -0.92 -9.70 6.19
C ALA A 88 -1.25 -8.70 5.06
N TYR A 89 -0.32 -8.48 4.13
CA TYR A 89 -0.52 -7.57 2.99
C TYR A 89 -1.66 -8.02 2.08
N ASN A 90 -1.78 -9.32 1.80
CA ASN A 90 -2.85 -9.82 0.94
C ASN A 90 -4.21 -9.84 1.69
N TYR A 91 -4.23 -10.11 2.99
CA TYR A 91 -5.43 -9.90 3.80
C TYR A 91 -5.83 -8.43 3.86
N TRP A 92 -4.86 -7.51 3.92
CA TRP A 92 -5.12 -6.08 3.80
C TRP A 92 -5.79 -5.71 2.47
N LYS A 93 -5.35 -6.27 1.35
CA LYS A 93 -6.01 -6.09 0.04
C LYS A 93 -7.46 -6.58 0.07
N LEU A 94 -7.70 -7.74 0.64
CA LEU A 94 -9.04 -8.32 0.76
C LEU A 94 -9.95 -7.48 1.66
N VAL A 95 -9.51 -7.15 2.87
CA VAL A 95 -10.37 -6.48 3.87
C VAL A 95 -10.77 -5.08 3.45
N LYS A 96 -9.87 -4.31 2.84
CA LYS A 96 -10.20 -2.95 2.37
C LYS A 96 -11.22 -2.93 1.22
N THR A 97 -11.33 -4.03 0.46
CA THR A 97 -12.26 -4.12 -0.68
C THR A 97 -13.56 -4.82 -0.29
N TYR A 98 -13.49 -5.86 0.54
CA TYR A 98 -14.63 -6.74 0.81
C TYR A 98 -15.10 -6.72 2.27
N GLY A 99 -14.45 -5.96 3.16
CA GLY A 99 -14.70 -6.01 4.60
C GLY A 99 -14.27 -7.36 5.19
N GLY A 100 -15.11 -7.99 5.99
CA GLY A 100 -14.83 -9.33 6.52
C GLY A 100 -14.70 -10.38 5.42
N VAL A 101 -13.73 -11.27 5.57
CA VAL A 101 -13.45 -12.39 4.65
C VAL A 101 -13.13 -13.66 5.47
N PRO A 102 -13.11 -14.88 4.89
CA PRO A 102 -12.69 -16.07 5.62
C PRO A 102 -11.28 -15.92 6.19
N LYS A 103 -11.09 -16.25 7.47
CA LYS A 103 -9.76 -16.32 8.09
C LYS A 103 -9.16 -17.71 7.83
N ILE A 104 -8.13 -17.78 6.99
CA ILE A 104 -7.45 -19.03 6.60
C ILE A 104 -5.95 -18.81 6.81
N ASP A 105 -5.37 -19.53 7.76
CA ASP A 105 -3.96 -19.42 8.17
C ASP A 105 -3.13 -20.66 7.83
N ILE A 106 -3.77 -21.68 7.24
CA ILE A 106 -3.14 -22.92 6.81
C ILE A 106 -3.20 -23.05 5.27
N PRO A 107 -2.28 -23.79 4.64
CA PRO A 107 -2.39 -24.12 3.24
C PRO A 107 -3.53 -25.12 2.99
N LEU A 108 -4.40 -24.80 2.03
CA LEU A 108 -5.56 -25.61 1.68
C LEU A 108 -5.25 -26.58 0.54
N ASN A 109 -6.01 -27.67 0.48
CA ASN A 109 -6.10 -28.56 -0.65
C ASN A 109 -7.58 -28.76 -1.04
N THR A 110 -7.86 -29.50 -2.11
CA THR A 110 -9.21 -29.67 -2.65
C THR A 110 -10.21 -30.38 -1.72
N SER A 111 -9.71 -31.01 -0.65
CA SER A 111 -10.53 -31.71 0.36
C SER A 111 -10.57 -30.97 1.71
N SER A 112 -9.95 -29.80 1.81
CA SER A 112 -9.94 -29.03 3.06
C SER A 112 -11.33 -28.50 3.40
N GLU A 113 -11.79 -28.76 4.62
CA GLU A 113 -13.09 -28.27 5.11
C GLU A 113 -13.13 -26.75 5.22
N GLU A 114 -11.98 -26.13 5.44
CA GLU A 114 -11.79 -24.69 5.55
C GLU A 114 -12.13 -23.92 4.26
N LEU A 115 -12.26 -24.62 3.10
CA LEU A 115 -12.79 -24.03 1.88
C LEU A 115 -14.21 -23.48 2.04
N TYR A 116 -14.95 -23.99 3.03
CA TYR A 116 -16.33 -23.59 3.32
C TYR A 116 -16.43 -22.72 4.57
N THR A 117 -15.30 -22.22 5.09
CA THR A 117 -15.26 -21.31 6.24
C THR A 117 -16.07 -20.05 5.94
N PRO A 118 -17.01 -19.65 6.82
CA PRO A 118 -17.75 -18.42 6.66
C PRO A 118 -16.82 -17.20 6.79
N ARG A 119 -17.30 -16.04 6.37
CA ARG A 119 -16.57 -14.79 6.57
C ARG A 119 -16.41 -14.50 8.06
N SER A 120 -15.20 -14.18 8.47
CA SER A 120 -14.92 -13.50 9.73
C SER A 120 -15.31 -12.02 9.63
N SER A 121 -15.48 -11.37 10.78
CA SER A 121 -15.70 -9.92 10.80
C SER A 121 -14.47 -9.14 10.29
N GLN A 122 -14.69 -7.91 9.85
CA GLN A 122 -13.59 -7.01 9.47
C GLN A 122 -12.59 -6.87 10.60
N GLN A 123 -13.05 -6.69 11.82
CA GLN A 123 -12.21 -6.56 13.01
C GLN A 123 -11.32 -7.79 13.23
N GLU A 124 -11.87 -9.00 13.14
CA GLU A 124 -11.09 -10.25 13.28
C GLU A 124 -9.99 -10.37 12.21
N ILE A 125 -10.26 -9.93 10.99
CA ILE A 125 -9.25 -9.93 9.92
C ILE A 125 -8.17 -8.88 10.17
N ILE A 126 -8.53 -7.69 10.64
CA ILE A 126 -7.55 -6.67 11.02
C ILE A 126 -6.69 -7.12 12.21
N ASP A 127 -7.28 -7.75 13.23
CA ASP A 127 -6.51 -8.33 14.34
C ASP A 127 -5.54 -9.41 13.82
N PHE A 128 -5.95 -10.24 12.87
CA PHE A 128 -5.08 -11.24 12.25
C PHE A 128 -3.94 -10.61 11.43
N ILE A 129 -4.21 -9.54 10.69
CA ILE A 129 -3.18 -8.76 9.99
C ILE A 129 -2.15 -8.21 10.98
N ILE A 130 -2.61 -7.63 12.09
CA ILE A 130 -1.74 -7.08 13.13
C ILE A 130 -0.90 -8.19 13.78
N GLU A 131 -1.50 -9.35 14.08
CA GLU A 131 -0.81 -10.52 14.63
C GLU A 131 0.33 -11.01 13.72
N ASP A 132 0.06 -11.14 12.42
CA ASP A 132 1.08 -11.53 11.44
C ASP A 132 2.22 -10.50 11.36
N LEU A 133 1.89 -9.21 11.38
CA LEU A 133 2.91 -8.16 11.38
C LEU A 133 3.73 -8.13 12.66
N ASP A 134 3.13 -8.42 13.82
CA ASP A 134 3.84 -8.53 15.09
C ASP A 134 4.82 -9.72 15.12
N LYS A 135 4.51 -10.82 14.42
CA LYS A 135 5.44 -11.93 14.20
C LYS A 135 6.55 -11.56 13.20
N ALA A 136 6.25 -10.76 12.20
CA ALA A 136 7.21 -10.37 11.17
C ALA A 136 8.24 -9.34 11.64
N ILE A 137 7.81 -8.28 12.34
CA ILE A 137 8.63 -7.12 12.71
C ILE A 137 9.97 -7.52 13.38
N PRO A 138 10.01 -8.37 14.40
CA PRO A 138 11.27 -8.68 15.08
C PRO A 138 12.27 -9.48 14.24
N LEU A 139 11.82 -10.17 13.20
CA LEU A 139 12.65 -11.04 12.36
C LEU A 139 13.05 -10.37 11.04
N LEU A 140 12.40 -9.25 10.66
CA LEU A 140 12.76 -8.51 9.46
C LEU A 140 14.00 -7.63 9.69
N PRO A 141 14.83 -7.41 8.64
CA PRO A 141 15.95 -6.50 8.73
C PRO A 141 15.50 -5.04 8.84
N LYS A 142 16.36 -4.20 9.42
CA LYS A 142 16.26 -2.74 9.26
C LYS A 142 16.63 -2.34 7.82
N GLN A 143 16.22 -1.14 7.38
CA GLN A 143 16.58 -0.62 6.06
C GLN A 143 18.11 -0.54 5.88
N SER A 144 18.83 -0.07 6.89
CA SER A 144 20.29 0.02 6.89
C SER A 144 21.02 -1.33 6.90
N GLY A 145 20.31 -2.42 7.16
CA GLY A 145 20.83 -3.78 7.15
C GLY A 145 20.72 -4.50 5.81
N LEU A 146 20.09 -3.88 4.80
CA LEU A 146 19.97 -4.47 3.48
C LEU A 146 21.25 -4.29 2.66
N THR A 147 21.66 -5.31 1.93
CA THR A 147 22.71 -5.20 0.91
C THR A 147 22.16 -4.56 -0.37
N ALA A 148 23.03 -4.21 -1.31
CA ALA A 148 22.61 -3.61 -2.58
C ALA A 148 21.71 -4.55 -3.40
N GLU A 149 21.94 -5.86 -3.33
CA GLU A 149 21.14 -6.89 -3.98
C GLU A 149 19.77 -7.08 -3.33
N GLU A 150 19.64 -6.72 -2.06
CA GLU A 150 18.42 -6.86 -1.27
C GLU A 150 17.54 -5.61 -1.27
N LEU A 151 18.02 -4.51 -1.85
CA LEU A 151 17.22 -3.28 -1.94
C LEU A 151 15.85 -3.54 -2.58
N GLY A 152 14.80 -3.11 -1.89
CA GLY A 152 13.41 -3.37 -2.28
C GLY A 152 12.78 -4.58 -1.58
N ARG A 153 13.52 -5.33 -0.77
CA ARG A 153 12.93 -6.35 0.11
C ARG A 153 12.27 -5.72 1.33
N THR A 154 11.33 -6.45 1.91
CA THR A 154 10.56 -6.04 3.08
C THR A 154 11.46 -5.84 4.31
N THR A 155 11.21 -4.74 5.02
CA THR A 155 11.94 -4.33 6.22
C THR A 155 11.00 -4.17 7.42
N GLN A 156 11.58 -3.99 8.61
CA GLN A 156 10.82 -3.64 9.82
C GLN A 156 9.93 -2.39 9.59
N GLY A 157 10.47 -1.36 8.91
CA GLY A 157 9.72 -0.15 8.61
C GLY A 157 8.54 -0.37 7.67
N ALA A 158 8.68 -1.24 6.67
CA ALA A 158 7.59 -1.62 5.79
C ALA A 158 6.46 -2.34 6.56
N ALA A 159 6.82 -3.25 7.48
CA ALA A 159 5.84 -3.96 8.31
C ALA A 159 5.14 -3.02 9.31
N LEU A 160 5.88 -2.12 9.95
CA LEU A 160 5.32 -1.09 10.83
C LEU A 160 4.38 -0.14 10.05
N ALA A 161 4.73 0.24 8.83
CA ALA A 161 3.89 1.09 7.99
C ALA A 161 2.57 0.41 7.60
N LEU A 162 2.61 -0.87 7.25
CA LEU A 162 1.40 -1.64 6.99
C LEU A 162 0.55 -1.80 8.26
N LYS A 163 1.17 -2.05 9.42
CA LYS A 163 0.49 -2.12 10.72
C LYS A 163 -0.19 -0.81 11.06
N ALA A 164 0.51 0.32 10.93
CA ALA A 164 -0.05 1.65 11.16
C ALA A 164 -1.25 1.91 10.25
N ARG A 165 -1.15 1.57 8.98
CA ARG A 165 -2.22 1.75 7.99
C ARG A 165 -3.45 0.89 8.29
N ALA A 166 -3.26 -0.40 8.60
CA ALA A 166 -4.36 -1.31 8.92
C ALA A 166 -5.07 -0.91 10.21
N ALA A 167 -4.30 -0.56 11.25
CA ALA A 167 -4.84 -0.11 12.52
C ALA A 167 -5.57 1.26 12.38
N LEU A 168 -5.02 2.21 11.61
CA LEU A 168 -5.69 3.49 11.34
C LEU A 168 -7.02 3.29 10.62
N PHE A 169 -7.05 2.41 9.62
CA PHE A 169 -8.28 2.09 8.88
C PHE A 169 -9.35 1.55 9.81
N GLU A 170 -9.04 0.55 10.64
CA GLU A 170 -10.01 -0.02 11.58
C GLU A 170 -10.42 0.99 12.66
N GLY A 171 -9.46 1.72 13.21
CA GLY A 171 -9.75 2.74 14.23
C GLY A 171 -10.67 3.84 13.73
N THR A 172 -10.46 4.32 12.51
CA THR A 172 -11.35 5.32 11.89
C THR A 172 -12.69 4.71 11.51
N TRP A 173 -12.71 3.51 10.96
CA TRP A 173 -13.95 2.79 10.67
C TRP A 173 -14.80 2.66 11.91
N GLN A 174 -14.28 2.13 13.01
CA GLN A 174 -15.00 1.97 14.27
C GLN A 174 -15.47 3.30 14.86
N LYS A 175 -14.61 4.32 14.81
CA LYS A 175 -14.96 5.66 15.30
C LYS A 175 -16.18 6.24 14.59
N TYR A 176 -16.20 6.18 13.27
CA TYR A 176 -17.29 6.77 12.48
C TYR A 176 -18.55 5.91 12.42
N HIS A 177 -18.46 4.62 12.79
CA HIS A 177 -19.61 3.72 12.91
C HIS A 177 -20.06 3.50 14.36
N GLY A 178 -19.52 4.28 15.33
CA GLY A 178 -19.95 4.23 16.73
C GLY A 178 -19.62 2.90 17.44
N MET A 179 -18.55 2.21 17.03
CA MET A 179 -18.12 0.94 17.64
C MET A 179 -17.16 1.19 18.82
N ALA A 180 -16.96 0.16 19.68
CA ALA A 180 -16.34 0.36 20.99
C ALA A 180 -14.81 0.50 20.98
N ASP A 181 -14.10 -0.16 20.04
CA ASP A 181 -12.64 -0.36 20.11
C ASP A 181 -11.81 0.65 19.31
N ALA A 182 -12.44 1.74 18.85
CA ALA A 182 -11.77 2.75 18.02
C ALA A 182 -10.44 3.24 18.63
N GLY A 183 -10.43 3.51 19.95
CA GLY A 183 -9.24 3.98 20.66
C GLY A 183 -8.08 2.98 20.60
N LYS A 184 -8.34 1.70 20.82
CA LYS A 184 -7.33 0.61 20.72
C LYS A 184 -6.57 0.67 19.39
N TYR A 185 -7.30 0.75 18.28
CA TYR A 185 -6.67 0.72 16.95
C TYR A 185 -5.97 2.03 16.59
N LEU A 186 -6.51 3.18 17.00
CA LEU A 186 -5.84 4.46 16.81
C LEU A 186 -4.53 4.53 17.60
N ASP A 187 -4.49 4.01 18.83
CA ASP A 187 -3.26 3.92 19.62
C ASP A 187 -2.23 2.98 18.98
N LEU A 188 -2.65 1.83 18.45
CA LEU A 188 -1.77 0.93 17.70
C LEU A 188 -1.19 1.61 16.45
N ALA A 189 -1.99 2.39 15.73
CA ALA A 189 -1.54 3.14 14.57
C ALA A 189 -0.48 4.18 14.95
N ILE A 190 -0.71 4.92 16.03
CA ILE A 190 0.23 5.92 16.56
C ILE A 190 1.55 5.24 16.97
N GLN A 191 1.48 4.14 17.73
CA GLN A 191 2.67 3.41 18.20
C GLN A 191 3.51 2.89 17.02
N ALA A 192 2.86 2.29 16.01
CA ALA A 192 3.57 1.78 14.85
C ALA A 192 4.20 2.89 14.00
N ALA A 193 3.50 4.01 13.79
CA ALA A 193 4.04 5.17 13.08
C ALA A 193 5.19 5.83 13.87
N GLN A 194 5.04 5.97 15.18
CA GLN A 194 6.08 6.54 16.04
C GLN A 194 7.34 5.67 16.03
N ALA A 195 7.22 4.34 16.04
CA ALA A 195 8.35 3.43 15.95
C ALA A 195 9.16 3.61 14.66
N ILE A 196 8.51 3.94 13.52
CA ILE A 196 9.21 4.27 12.27
C ILE A 196 10.01 5.57 12.43
N VAL A 197 9.40 6.60 13.01
CA VAL A 197 10.05 7.91 13.24
C VAL A 197 11.24 7.74 14.19
N ASP A 198 11.07 7.00 15.29
CA ASP A 198 12.10 6.78 16.31
C ASP A 198 13.26 5.92 15.80
N SER A 199 13.02 5.06 14.82
CA SER A 199 14.07 4.23 14.21
C SER A 199 15.16 5.05 13.54
N LYS A 200 14.83 6.24 13.01
CA LYS A 200 15.70 7.13 12.20
C LYS A 200 16.29 6.45 10.96
N GLU A 201 15.69 5.37 10.53
CA GLU A 201 16.05 4.67 9.29
C GLU A 201 15.55 5.42 8.05
N TYR A 202 14.53 6.28 8.22
CA TYR A 202 13.81 6.97 7.17
C TYR A 202 13.83 8.47 7.38
N GLU A 203 13.83 9.23 6.28
CA GLU A 203 13.77 10.69 6.30
C GLU A 203 13.07 11.22 5.05
N LEU A 204 12.46 12.41 5.15
CA LEU A 204 11.83 13.04 4.01
C LEU A 204 12.88 13.47 2.98
N TYR A 205 12.63 13.17 1.70
CA TYR A 205 13.49 13.56 0.60
C TYR A 205 13.43 15.07 0.34
N ARG A 206 14.54 15.77 0.54
CA ARG A 206 14.62 17.23 0.44
C ARG A 206 15.78 17.75 -0.44
N GLU A 207 16.46 16.87 -1.14
CA GLU A 207 17.69 17.18 -1.87
C GLU A 207 17.52 18.14 -3.05
N LYS A 208 16.29 18.30 -3.54
CA LYS A 208 15.97 19.13 -4.72
C LYS A 208 15.10 20.35 -4.37
N GLY A 209 15.03 20.74 -3.09
CA GLY A 209 14.22 21.89 -2.66
C GLY A 209 12.75 21.71 -3.05
N GLU A 210 12.16 22.71 -3.70
CA GLU A 210 10.76 22.69 -4.14
C GLU A 210 10.44 21.56 -5.13
N LEU A 211 11.42 21.05 -5.84
CA LEU A 211 11.26 19.96 -6.80
C LEU A 211 11.43 18.57 -6.17
N SER A 212 11.69 18.47 -4.86
CA SER A 212 11.95 17.19 -4.19
C SER A 212 10.83 16.19 -4.39
N TYR A 213 9.57 16.61 -4.30
CA TYR A 213 8.43 15.72 -4.51
C TYR A 213 8.43 15.10 -5.92
N LYS A 214 8.73 15.88 -6.97
CA LYS A 214 8.85 15.39 -8.34
C LYS A 214 9.98 14.37 -8.47
N TYR A 215 11.15 14.67 -7.90
CA TYR A 215 12.32 13.80 -7.99
C TYR A 215 12.19 12.53 -7.16
N LEU A 216 11.43 12.56 -6.06
CA LEU A 216 11.09 11.36 -5.27
C LEU A 216 10.33 10.30 -6.09
N HIS A 217 9.51 10.74 -7.06
CA HIS A 217 8.60 9.85 -7.82
C HIS A 217 9.13 9.50 -9.22
N ILE A 218 10.39 9.75 -9.50
CA ILE A 218 11.09 9.35 -10.71
C ILE A 218 12.36 8.55 -10.34
N LEU A 219 13.13 8.12 -11.34
CA LEU A 219 14.28 7.22 -11.14
C LEU A 219 15.27 7.72 -10.08
N GLU A 220 15.48 9.03 -9.96
CA GLU A 220 16.38 9.65 -8.98
C GLU A 220 15.90 9.46 -7.52
N GLY A 221 14.64 9.16 -7.30
CA GLY A 221 14.06 8.92 -5.98
C GLY A 221 14.05 7.46 -5.55
N ASP A 222 14.41 6.53 -6.43
CA ASP A 222 14.30 5.08 -6.17
C ASP A 222 15.07 4.61 -4.93
N ASP A 223 16.21 5.27 -4.63
CA ASP A 223 17.05 4.94 -3.48
C ASP A 223 16.88 5.93 -2.31
N SER A 224 15.83 6.75 -2.35
CA SER A 224 15.51 7.68 -1.28
C SER A 224 15.18 6.95 0.03
N LYS A 225 15.65 7.52 1.13
CA LYS A 225 15.27 7.07 2.48
C LYS A 225 13.80 7.33 2.85
N GLU A 226 13.04 8.04 2.02
CA GLU A 226 11.60 8.21 2.21
C GLU A 226 10.82 6.95 1.81
N VAL A 227 11.38 6.11 0.94
CA VAL A 227 10.73 4.91 0.44
C VAL A 227 10.86 3.77 1.45
N LEU A 228 9.74 3.33 2.04
CA LEU A 228 9.70 2.19 2.96
C LEU A 228 9.62 0.85 2.23
N LEU A 229 8.76 0.77 1.22
CA LEU A 229 8.63 -0.39 0.33
C LEU A 229 7.97 0.07 -0.98
N ALA A 230 8.55 -0.29 -2.10
CA ALA A 230 8.01 -0.01 -3.42
C ALA A 230 8.11 -1.23 -4.34
N ARG A 231 7.11 -1.42 -5.20
CA ARG A 231 7.26 -2.31 -6.34
C ARG A 231 8.25 -1.68 -7.30
N ARG A 232 9.38 -2.33 -7.52
CA ARG A 232 10.41 -1.83 -8.43
C ARG A 232 10.12 -2.23 -9.86
N TYR A 233 10.33 -1.28 -10.77
CA TYR A 233 10.22 -1.51 -12.21
C TYR A 233 11.60 -1.49 -12.84
N TYR A 234 11.82 -2.39 -13.78
CA TYR A 234 13.09 -2.52 -14.47
C TYR A 234 12.88 -2.80 -15.95
N LYS A 235 13.63 -2.11 -16.80
CA LYS A 235 13.56 -2.25 -18.25
C LYS A 235 13.69 -3.72 -18.67
N LEU A 236 12.79 -4.19 -19.53
CA LEU A 236 12.70 -5.55 -20.09
C LEU A 236 12.36 -6.66 -19.08
N ARG A 237 12.07 -6.34 -17.80
CA ARG A 237 11.67 -7.34 -16.80
C ARG A 237 10.33 -7.04 -16.17
N ALA A 238 10.19 -5.89 -15.57
CA ALA A 238 8.95 -5.41 -14.96
C ALA A 238 8.72 -3.97 -15.42
N THR A 239 7.82 -3.75 -16.36
CA THR A 239 7.58 -2.44 -16.98
C THR A 239 6.15 -2.00 -16.73
N HIS A 240 5.91 -0.71 -16.91
CA HIS A 240 4.59 -0.11 -16.97
C HIS A 240 4.49 0.80 -18.20
N ASN A 241 3.28 1.18 -18.56
CA ASN A 241 3.02 2.00 -19.75
C ASN A 241 2.59 3.45 -19.40
N TRP A 242 2.79 3.91 -18.18
CA TRP A 242 2.32 5.20 -17.68
C TRP A 242 2.68 6.39 -18.57
N THR A 243 3.94 6.48 -19.03
CA THR A 243 4.36 7.58 -19.92
C THR A 243 3.54 7.62 -21.20
N ARG A 244 3.27 6.47 -21.80
CA ARG A 244 2.45 6.37 -23.00
C ARG A 244 1.00 6.78 -22.73
N GLU A 245 0.41 6.26 -21.65
CA GLU A 245 -1.00 6.54 -21.30
C GLU A 245 -1.22 8.04 -20.99
N LEU A 246 -0.29 8.67 -20.28
CA LEU A 246 -0.35 10.12 -20.02
C LEU A 246 -0.20 10.94 -21.30
N LEU A 247 0.73 10.55 -22.20
CA LEU A 247 0.90 11.23 -23.49
C LEU A 247 -0.32 11.11 -24.40
N LEU A 248 -1.05 10.01 -24.31
CA LEU A 248 -2.30 9.79 -25.08
C LEU A 248 -3.53 10.45 -24.43
N GLY A 249 -3.38 11.07 -23.26
CA GLY A 249 -4.48 11.67 -22.52
C GLY A 249 -5.50 10.63 -22.01
N ALA A 250 -5.05 9.40 -21.79
CA ALA A 250 -5.92 8.33 -21.28
C ALA A 250 -6.48 8.62 -19.88
N MET A 251 -5.77 9.45 -19.12
CA MET A 251 -6.22 9.99 -17.84
C MET A 251 -5.80 11.45 -17.72
N VAL A 252 -6.70 12.29 -17.24
CA VAL A 252 -6.44 13.72 -16.97
C VAL A 252 -6.95 14.10 -15.59
N PRO A 253 -6.22 14.96 -14.86
CA PRO A 253 -6.67 15.46 -13.58
C PRO A 253 -7.91 16.36 -13.76
N THR A 254 -8.80 16.33 -12.78
CA THR A 254 -9.97 17.22 -12.77
C THR A 254 -9.60 18.61 -12.30
N LYS A 255 -10.46 19.58 -12.62
CA LYS A 255 -10.36 20.92 -12.05
C LYS A 255 -10.51 20.90 -10.53
N ASN A 256 -11.34 20.02 -9.99
CA ASN A 256 -11.47 19.84 -8.55
C ASN A 256 -10.13 19.52 -7.89
N LEU A 257 -9.36 18.58 -8.44
CA LEU A 257 -8.03 18.28 -7.94
C LEU A 257 -7.11 19.51 -8.00
N ALA A 258 -7.11 20.23 -9.13
CA ALA A 258 -6.31 21.44 -9.28
C ALA A 258 -6.67 22.50 -8.23
N ASP A 259 -7.95 22.69 -7.94
CA ASP A 259 -8.44 23.71 -7.02
C ASP A 259 -8.11 23.41 -5.54
N VAL A 260 -8.00 22.13 -5.14
CA VAL A 260 -7.63 21.77 -3.74
C VAL A 260 -6.16 21.99 -3.40
N TYR A 261 -5.26 22.11 -4.37
CA TYR A 261 -3.88 22.49 -4.08
C TYR A 261 -3.83 23.90 -3.50
N LEU A 262 -3.01 24.11 -2.47
CA LEU A 262 -2.88 25.41 -1.79
C LEU A 262 -2.00 26.37 -2.60
N CYS A 263 -2.14 27.65 -2.32
CA CYS A 263 -1.19 28.65 -2.73
C CYS A 263 0.06 28.61 -1.84
N THR A 264 1.15 29.30 -2.24
CA THR A 264 2.44 29.31 -1.53
C THR A 264 2.35 29.93 -0.13
N ASP A 265 1.28 30.65 0.18
CA ASP A 265 0.96 31.16 1.54
C ASP A 265 0.20 30.13 2.39
N GLY A 266 -0.02 28.91 1.90
CA GLY A 266 -0.74 27.84 2.60
C GLY A 266 -2.28 27.99 2.60
N LEU A 267 -2.83 28.93 1.82
CA LEU A 267 -4.27 29.18 1.75
C LEU A 267 -4.89 28.57 0.47
N PRO A 268 -6.16 28.15 0.53
CA PRO A 268 -6.94 27.77 -0.66
C PRO A 268 -7.10 28.95 -1.62
N ILE A 269 -7.36 28.65 -2.89
CA ILE A 269 -7.45 29.64 -3.99
C ILE A 269 -8.53 30.74 -3.76
N ASP A 270 -9.60 30.40 -3.05
CA ASP A 270 -10.68 31.32 -2.71
C ASP A 270 -10.33 32.30 -1.57
N LYS A 271 -9.25 32.05 -0.84
CA LYS A 271 -8.79 32.84 0.32
C LYS A 271 -7.43 33.47 0.12
N SER A 272 -6.60 32.96 -0.77
CA SER A 272 -5.27 33.48 -1.02
C SER A 272 -5.30 34.74 -1.88
N LYS A 273 -4.59 35.78 -1.42
CA LYS A 273 -4.34 36.98 -2.21
C LYS A 273 -3.26 36.80 -3.28
N LEU A 274 -2.51 35.71 -3.22
CA LEU A 274 -1.45 35.38 -4.17
C LEU A 274 -2.00 34.70 -5.42
N PHE A 275 -3.21 34.10 -5.35
CA PHE A 275 -3.83 33.46 -6.51
C PHE A 275 -4.05 34.45 -7.66
N LYS A 276 -3.56 34.11 -8.83
CA LYS A 276 -3.60 34.98 -10.03
C LYS A 276 -4.85 34.80 -10.89
N GLY A 277 -5.79 33.94 -10.45
CA GLY A 277 -7.01 33.66 -11.22
C GLY A 277 -6.77 32.87 -12.49
N PHE A 278 -7.74 32.95 -13.41
CA PHE A 278 -7.79 32.15 -14.66
C PHE A 278 -7.68 33.03 -15.91
N GLN A 279 -6.97 34.16 -15.83
CA GLN A 279 -6.92 35.16 -16.93
C GLN A 279 -6.05 34.70 -18.10
N THR A 280 -5.06 33.87 -17.87
CA THR A 280 -4.17 33.30 -18.89
C THR A 280 -4.06 31.78 -18.70
N GLN A 281 -3.48 31.10 -19.69
CA GLN A 281 -3.27 29.64 -19.62
C GLN A 281 -2.34 29.20 -18.48
N THR A 282 -1.55 30.12 -17.90
CA THR A 282 -0.57 29.82 -16.86
C THR A 282 -0.88 30.46 -15.52
N SER A 283 -1.78 31.46 -15.47
CA SER A 283 -2.02 32.24 -14.24
C SER A 283 -2.52 31.40 -13.07
N GLU A 284 -3.31 30.36 -13.32
CA GLU A 284 -3.81 29.46 -12.28
C GLU A 284 -2.73 28.60 -11.63
N PHE A 285 -1.54 28.46 -12.25
CA PHE A 285 -0.40 27.69 -11.71
C PHE A 285 0.59 28.59 -10.94
N GLU A 286 0.46 29.91 -11.04
CA GLU A 286 1.37 30.84 -10.37
C GLU A 286 1.08 30.93 -8.87
N ASN A 287 2.15 30.94 -8.06
CA ASN A 287 2.09 30.99 -6.61
C ASN A 287 1.30 29.83 -5.99
N ARG A 288 1.34 28.65 -6.60
CA ARG A 288 0.68 27.43 -6.14
C ARG A 288 1.72 26.43 -5.62
N ASP A 289 1.24 25.39 -4.98
CA ASP A 289 2.04 24.23 -4.61
C ASP A 289 2.88 23.73 -5.79
N SER A 290 4.13 23.39 -5.52
CA SER A 290 5.09 22.98 -6.58
C SER A 290 4.69 21.73 -7.35
N ARG A 291 3.70 20.98 -6.86
CA ARG A 291 3.11 19.82 -7.55
C ARG A 291 2.17 20.22 -8.68
N MET A 292 1.70 21.46 -8.68
CA MET A 292 0.92 22.02 -9.79
C MET A 292 1.78 22.25 -11.02
#